data_09c04fe4162b742ba26463cc1d9b753d
#
_entry.id   09c04fe4162b742ba26463cc1d9b753d
#
_cell.length_a   1.000
_cell.length_b   1.000
_cell.length_c   1.000
_cell.angle_alpha   90.00
_cell.angle_beta   90.00
_cell.angle_gamma   90.00
#
_symmetry.space_group_name_H-M   'P 1'
#
loop_
_entity.id
_entity.type
_entity.pdbx_description
1 polymer ?
#
loop_
_entity_poly.entity_id
_entity_poly.type
_entity_poly.pdbx_seq_one_letter_code
_entity_poly.pdbx_strand_id
1 'polypeptide(L)'
;MSEQITPSPLERRSFISRLSAGVAAFAGVVAGSAATTFTPSASAATFQPELHEKDDWMDKIPGKHRVVFDTTTPDVLGDALAFANNFFRANKNDYGLQNSDLAVIVIMRHRATSFAYSDAMWAKYGVYMSKRAMFTDPKTNEAPKINLFNVAGDYNPPLPNRGNTVDSLLKLGAHLAACSTATRGIATAIAEATGGKADDIVKELVANLYNPGVSHMVPAGIVAVTRAQERGYSVIGA
;
A
#
# COMPACT_ATOMS: atom_id res chain seq x y z
N MET A 1 4.32 47.49 -21.87
CA MET A 1 2.88 47.17 -21.67
C MET A 1 2.65 45.80 -22.28
N SER A 2 2.71 44.74 -21.48
CA SER A 2 2.42 43.38 -21.90
C SER A 2 1.06 42.96 -21.34
N GLU A 3 0.16 42.75 -22.27
CA GLU A 3 -1.23 42.40 -22.05
C GLU A 3 -1.31 40.95 -21.61
N GLN A 4 -1.77 40.69 -20.39
CA GLN A 4 -2.04 39.34 -19.89
C GLN A 4 -3.38 38.86 -20.42
N ILE A 5 -3.37 37.87 -21.31
CA ILE A 5 -4.56 37.19 -21.80
C ILE A 5 -4.95 36.14 -20.75
N THR A 6 -5.99 36.44 -19.97
CA THR A 6 -6.64 35.45 -19.08
C THR A 6 -7.64 34.63 -19.88
N PRO A 7 -7.58 33.29 -19.87
CA PRO A 7 -8.55 32.46 -20.58
C PRO A 7 -9.91 32.47 -19.85
N SER A 8 -10.99 32.68 -20.61
CA SER A 8 -12.36 32.76 -20.14
C SER A 8 -12.89 31.40 -19.63
N PRO A 9 -13.76 31.39 -18.60
CA PRO A 9 -14.34 30.16 -18.01
C PRO A 9 -15.31 29.38 -18.90
N LEU A 10 -15.59 29.84 -20.11
CA LEU A 10 -16.64 29.30 -20.99
C LEU A 10 -16.19 28.11 -21.86
N GLU A 11 -14.90 27.84 -21.98
CA GLU A 11 -14.42 26.78 -22.89
C GLU A 11 -14.58 25.33 -22.35
N ARG A 12 -14.68 25.17 -21.04
CA ARG A 12 -14.88 23.83 -20.46
C ARG A 12 -16.31 23.30 -20.58
N ARG A 13 -17.30 24.16 -20.70
CA ARG A 13 -18.70 23.75 -20.85
C ARG A 13 -19.09 23.40 -22.29
N SER A 14 -18.37 23.91 -23.29
CA SER A 14 -18.68 23.65 -24.70
C SER A 14 -18.23 22.29 -25.21
N PHE A 15 -17.28 21.62 -24.53
CA PHE A 15 -16.82 20.29 -24.92
C PHE A 15 -17.87 19.22 -24.59
N ILE A 16 -18.52 19.30 -23.42
CA ILE A 16 -19.53 18.33 -23.01
C ILE A 16 -20.83 18.46 -23.80
N SER A 17 -21.21 19.67 -24.18
CA SER A 17 -22.40 19.89 -25.00
C SER A 17 -22.25 19.47 -26.48
N ARG A 18 -21.02 19.39 -26.99
CA ARG A 18 -20.76 18.89 -28.35
C ARG A 18 -20.75 17.37 -28.44
N LEU A 19 -20.46 16.64 -27.35
CA LEU A 19 -20.58 15.18 -27.30
C LEU A 19 -22.04 14.71 -27.26
N SER A 20 -22.96 15.48 -26.65
CA SER A 20 -24.38 15.15 -26.61
C SER A 20 -25.12 15.51 -27.92
N ALA A 21 -24.62 16.46 -28.72
CA ALA A 21 -25.22 16.82 -30.02
C ALA A 21 -24.86 15.82 -31.14
N GLY A 22 -23.76 15.07 -31.00
CA GLY A 22 -23.34 14.05 -31.99
C GLY A 22 -24.22 12.81 -32.04
N VAL A 23 -24.95 12.50 -30.98
CA VAL A 23 -25.83 11.33 -30.89
C VAL A 23 -27.23 11.62 -31.47
N ALA A 24 -27.64 12.88 -31.55
CA ALA A 24 -28.97 13.26 -32.08
C ALA A 24 -29.00 13.42 -33.60
N ALA A 25 -27.87 13.49 -34.32
CA ALA A 25 -27.82 13.72 -35.75
C ALA A 25 -27.91 12.43 -36.62
N PHE A 26 -27.93 11.25 -36.02
CA PHE A 26 -28.09 9.97 -36.72
C PHE A 26 -29.53 9.42 -36.73
N ALA A 27 -30.50 10.12 -36.15
CA ALA A 27 -31.87 9.65 -36.03
C ALA A 27 -32.81 10.20 -37.14
N GLY A 28 -32.29 10.80 -38.21
CA GLY A 28 -33.09 11.59 -39.13
C GLY A 28 -33.09 11.21 -40.60
N VAL A 29 -32.77 9.98 -41.03
CA VAL A 29 -33.06 9.49 -42.39
C VAL A 29 -33.19 7.98 -42.40
N VAL A 30 -34.34 7.40 -42.09
CA VAL A 30 -34.96 6.23 -42.74
C VAL A 30 -36.43 6.20 -42.31
N ALA A 31 -37.28 6.83 -43.10
CA ALA A 31 -38.69 6.54 -43.08
C ALA A 31 -38.91 5.37 -44.05
N GLY A 32 -39.18 4.21 -43.53
CA GLY A 32 -39.60 3.05 -44.34
C GLY A 32 -38.88 1.74 -43.96
N SER A 33 -39.62 0.92 -43.24
CA SER A 33 -39.41 -0.48 -42.95
C SER A 33 -38.71 -0.87 -41.63
N ALA A 34 -39.54 -1.51 -40.78
CA ALA A 34 -39.19 -2.34 -39.63
C ALA A 34 -38.34 -1.60 -38.54
N ALA A 35 -39.04 -1.21 -37.47
CA ALA A 35 -38.39 -0.82 -36.21
C ALA A 35 -37.60 -1.98 -35.65
N THR A 36 -36.34 -2.12 -36.07
CA THR A 36 -35.37 -2.85 -35.28
C THR A 36 -35.04 -1.96 -34.07
N THR A 37 -35.61 -2.28 -32.94
CA THR A 37 -35.18 -1.75 -31.65
C THR A 37 -33.71 -2.15 -31.50
N PHE A 38 -32.79 -1.18 -31.74
CA PHE A 38 -31.44 -1.27 -31.27
C PHE A 38 -31.49 -1.18 -29.73
N THR A 39 -31.64 -2.31 -29.10
CA THR A 39 -31.27 -2.43 -27.70
C THR A 39 -29.73 -2.35 -27.66
N PRO A 40 -29.15 -1.31 -27.03
CA PRO A 40 -27.72 -1.34 -26.76
C PRO A 40 -27.49 -2.34 -25.63
N SER A 41 -27.46 -3.62 -25.99
CA SER A 41 -27.05 -4.69 -25.08
C SER A 41 -25.55 -4.91 -25.24
N ALA A 42 -24.76 -3.86 -24.99
CA ALA A 42 -23.40 -4.00 -24.57
C ALA A 42 -23.40 -3.89 -23.04
N SER A 43 -23.85 -4.93 -22.37
CA SER A 43 -23.37 -5.23 -21.04
C SER A 43 -21.86 -5.30 -21.16
N ALA A 44 -21.15 -4.21 -20.84
CA ALA A 44 -19.73 -4.28 -20.62
C ALA A 44 -19.54 -5.38 -19.58
N ALA A 45 -18.96 -6.52 -20.00
CA ALA A 45 -18.62 -7.57 -19.07
C ALA A 45 -17.78 -6.91 -17.97
N THR A 46 -18.34 -6.83 -16.77
CA THR A 46 -17.64 -6.28 -15.61
C THR A 46 -16.39 -7.12 -15.44
N PHE A 47 -15.22 -6.49 -15.53
CA PHE A 47 -13.96 -7.18 -15.27
C PHE A 47 -14.06 -7.87 -13.92
N GLN A 48 -13.77 -9.16 -13.88
CA GLN A 48 -13.71 -9.97 -12.68
C GLN A 48 -12.26 -10.45 -12.53
N PRO A 49 -11.54 -10.02 -11.47
CA PRO A 49 -10.19 -10.47 -11.25
C PRO A 49 -10.17 -11.96 -10.90
N GLU A 50 -9.12 -12.67 -11.35
CA GLU A 50 -8.84 -14.02 -10.88
C GLU A 50 -8.21 -13.95 -9.49
N LEU A 51 -8.85 -14.59 -8.50
CA LEU A 51 -8.38 -14.65 -7.12
C LEU A 51 -7.48 -15.87 -6.91
N HIS A 52 -6.46 -15.72 -6.07
CA HIS A 52 -5.50 -16.77 -5.75
C HIS A 52 -5.50 -17.05 -4.25
N GLU A 53 -5.55 -18.32 -3.87
CA GLU A 53 -5.60 -18.80 -2.48
C GLU A 53 -4.49 -18.22 -1.57
N LYS A 54 -3.29 -17.99 -2.14
CA LYS A 54 -2.18 -17.39 -1.38
C LYS A 54 -2.48 -16.01 -0.82
N ASP A 55 -3.46 -15.32 -1.38
CA ASP A 55 -3.85 -13.96 -1.01
C ASP A 55 -5.18 -13.91 -0.23
N ASP A 56 -5.80 -15.08 0.06
CA ASP A 56 -7.07 -15.18 0.78
C ASP A 56 -7.02 -14.63 2.22
N TRP A 57 -5.83 -14.49 2.78
CA TRP A 57 -5.67 -13.82 4.06
C TRP A 57 -6.18 -12.38 4.04
N MET A 58 -6.13 -11.70 2.88
CA MET A 58 -6.66 -10.34 2.71
C MET A 58 -8.19 -10.31 2.87
N ASP A 59 -8.89 -11.36 2.43
CA ASP A 59 -10.34 -11.46 2.56
C ASP A 59 -10.77 -11.82 3.99
N LYS A 60 -9.88 -12.47 4.75
CA LYS A 60 -10.13 -12.86 6.15
C LYS A 60 -9.97 -11.70 7.13
N ILE A 61 -9.34 -10.59 6.73
CA ILE A 61 -9.30 -9.39 7.55
C ILE A 61 -10.72 -8.82 7.62
N PRO A 62 -11.31 -8.70 8.82
CA PRO A 62 -12.64 -8.15 8.97
C PRO A 62 -12.67 -6.68 8.55
N GLY A 63 -13.84 -6.21 8.19
CA GLY A 63 -14.04 -4.81 7.83
C GLY A 63 -14.46 -4.59 6.38
N LYS A 64 -15.37 -3.63 6.22
CA LYS A 64 -15.93 -3.23 4.93
C LYS A 64 -15.22 -2.02 4.33
N HIS A 65 -14.58 -1.20 5.16
CA HIS A 65 -13.76 -0.07 4.73
C HIS A 65 -12.31 -0.55 4.62
N ARG A 66 -11.86 -0.79 3.38
CA ARG A 66 -10.62 -1.50 3.08
C ARG A 66 -9.58 -0.55 2.51
N VAL A 67 -8.40 -0.51 3.11
CA VAL A 67 -7.29 0.31 2.65
C VAL A 67 -5.96 -0.46 2.73
N VAL A 68 -5.13 -0.28 1.71
CA VAL A 68 -3.75 -0.76 1.68
C VAL A 68 -2.81 0.42 1.51
N PHE A 69 -1.82 0.51 2.40
CA PHE A 69 -0.72 1.47 2.32
C PHE A 69 0.47 0.81 1.62
N ASP A 70 0.87 1.38 0.49
CA ASP A 70 2.02 0.91 -0.29
C ASP A 70 3.28 1.68 0.13
N THR A 71 4.23 1.01 0.78
CA THR A 71 5.42 1.65 1.33
C THR A 71 6.70 1.12 0.70
N THR A 72 7.56 2.03 0.23
CA THR A 72 8.79 1.70 -0.50
C THR A 72 10.07 2.13 0.20
N THR A 73 10.00 3.13 1.05
CA THR A 73 11.14 3.68 1.80
C THR A 73 10.82 3.81 3.29
N PRO A 74 11.80 4.01 4.16
CA PRO A 74 11.56 4.26 5.58
C PRO A 74 10.65 5.48 5.84
N ASP A 75 10.86 6.58 5.11
CA ASP A 75 10.05 7.79 5.28
C ASP A 75 8.58 7.53 4.93
N VAL A 76 8.34 6.91 3.76
CA VAL A 76 7.02 6.50 3.30
C VAL A 76 6.35 5.51 4.28
N LEU A 77 7.13 4.61 4.90
CA LEU A 77 6.61 3.74 5.95
C LEU A 77 6.17 4.55 7.18
N GLY A 78 6.97 5.52 7.60
CA GLY A 78 6.63 6.38 8.73
C GLY A 78 5.33 7.16 8.50
N ASP A 79 5.16 7.76 7.31
CA ASP A 79 3.93 8.44 6.93
C ASP A 79 2.74 7.48 6.90
N ALA A 80 2.93 6.27 6.34
CA ALA A 80 1.89 5.24 6.32
C ALA A 80 1.41 4.85 7.73
N LEU A 81 2.32 4.72 8.71
CA LEU A 81 1.96 4.45 10.10
C LEU A 81 1.09 5.57 10.68
N ALA A 82 1.47 6.83 10.42
CA ALA A 82 0.69 7.98 10.87
C ALA A 82 -0.68 8.06 10.19
N PHE A 83 -0.75 7.84 8.88
CA PHE A 83 -2.00 7.88 8.12
C PHE A 83 -2.93 6.72 8.46
N ALA A 84 -2.40 5.51 8.64
CA ALA A 84 -3.19 4.37 9.08
C ALA A 84 -3.80 4.60 10.47
N ASN A 85 -3.03 5.18 11.42
CA ASN A 85 -3.59 5.57 12.72
C ASN A 85 -4.69 6.63 12.58
N ASN A 86 -4.49 7.63 11.71
CA ASN A 86 -5.51 8.64 11.43
C ASN A 86 -6.77 8.01 10.82
N PHE A 87 -6.61 7.01 9.94
CA PHE A 87 -7.73 6.27 9.35
C PHE A 87 -8.58 5.58 10.43
N PHE A 88 -7.95 4.85 11.37
CA PHE A 88 -8.66 4.25 12.49
C PHE A 88 -9.34 5.30 13.37
N ARG A 89 -8.62 6.35 13.74
CA ARG A 89 -9.10 7.38 14.66
C ARG A 89 -10.28 8.18 14.08
N ALA A 90 -10.20 8.63 12.83
CA ALA A 90 -11.26 9.40 12.20
C ALA A 90 -12.54 8.56 12.01
N ASN A 91 -12.39 7.32 11.54
CA ASN A 91 -13.53 6.43 11.39
C ASN A 91 -14.22 6.14 12.73
N LYS A 92 -13.45 5.97 13.81
CA LYS A 92 -14.02 5.79 15.14
C LYS A 92 -14.72 7.04 15.67
N ASN A 93 -14.08 8.20 15.54
CA ASN A 93 -14.54 9.41 16.20
C ASN A 93 -15.69 10.09 15.43
N ASP A 94 -15.62 10.08 14.11
CA ASP A 94 -16.54 10.88 13.26
C ASP A 94 -17.64 10.03 12.63
N TYR A 95 -17.40 8.71 12.46
CA TYR A 95 -18.37 7.77 11.88
C TYR A 95 -18.86 6.71 12.86
N GLY A 96 -18.34 6.64 14.09
CA GLY A 96 -18.75 5.68 15.12
C GLY A 96 -18.35 4.23 14.81
N LEU A 97 -17.44 3.99 13.87
CA LEU A 97 -17.02 2.65 13.46
C LEU A 97 -16.09 2.01 14.50
N GLN A 98 -16.17 0.70 14.61
CA GLN A 98 -15.21 -0.10 15.40
C GLN A 98 -13.99 -0.45 14.55
N ASN A 99 -12.87 -0.78 15.20
CA ASN A 99 -11.67 -1.22 14.48
C ASN A 99 -11.94 -2.44 13.59
N SER A 100 -12.86 -3.34 13.99
CA SER A 100 -13.28 -4.51 13.20
C SER A 100 -14.07 -4.16 11.94
N ASP A 101 -14.52 -2.92 11.77
CA ASP A 101 -15.18 -2.46 10.56
C ASP A 101 -14.18 -2.00 9.49
N LEU A 102 -12.89 -1.96 9.85
CA LEU A 102 -11.80 -1.41 9.06
C LEU A 102 -10.76 -2.51 8.73
N ALA A 103 -10.50 -2.74 7.46
CA ALA A 103 -9.44 -3.65 7.01
C ALA A 103 -8.24 -2.83 6.52
N VAL A 104 -7.15 -2.88 7.26
CA VAL A 104 -5.95 -2.08 7.00
C VAL A 104 -4.75 -2.99 6.77
N ILE A 105 -4.06 -2.81 5.65
CA ILE A 105 -2.82 -3.52 5.31
C ILE A 105 -1.71 -2.49 5.07
N VAL A 106 -0.53 -2.72 5.64
CA VAL A 106 0.69 -1.98 5.31
C VAL A 106 1.64 -2.90 4.56
N ILE A 107 1.88 -2.62 3.29
CA ILE A 107 2.81 -3.39 2.45
C ILE A 107 4.20 -2.77 2.53
N MET A 108 5.13 -3.51 3.12
CA MET A 108 6.54 -3.14 3.23
C MET A 108 7.32 -3.79 2.08
N ARG A 109 7.62 -3.02 1.04
CA ARG A 109 8.39 -3.46 -0.12
C ARG A 109 9.63 -2.60 -0.36
N HIS A 110 10.53 -3.05 -1.21
CA HIS A 110 11.78 -2.37 -1.52
C HIS A 110 12.59 -2.09 -0.24
N ARG A 111 12.89 -0.83 0.10
CA ARG A 111 13.67 -0.42 1.28
C ARG A 111 12.88 -0.56 2.58
N ALA A 112 11.58 -0.37 2.54
CA ALA A 112 10.72 -0.53 3.71
C ALA A 112 10.66 -1.98 4.22
N THR A 113 10.98 -2.99 3.38
CA THR A 113 10.95 -4.42 3.77
C THR A 113 11.84 -4.72 4.97
N SER A 114 12.95 -3.99 5.18
CA SER A 114 13.83 -4.18 6.33
C SER A 114 13.11 -4.03 7.68
N PHE A 115 12.05 -3.24 7.72
CA PHE A 115 11.27 -2.96 8.94
C PHE A 115 10.11 -3.96 9.18
N ALA A 116 9.98 -4.98 8.33
CA ALA A 116 9.04 -6.07 8.55
C ALA A 116 9.55 -7.12 9.56
N TYR A 117 10.78 -6.98 10.05
CA TYR A 117 11.43 -7.98 10.90
C TYR A 117 11.57 -7.51 12.34
N SER A 118 11.69 -8.52 13.24
CA SER A 118 11.83 -8.33 14.67
C SER A 118 13.16 -7.66 15.07
N ASP A 119 13.21 -7.14 16.28
CA ASP A 119 14.44 -6.57 16.87
C ASP A 119 15.61 -7.56 16.89
N ALA A 120 15.34 -8.87 17.03
CA ALA A 120 16.37 -9.90 16.95
C ALA A 120 17.09 -9.90 15.59
N MET A 121 16.38 -9.66 14.50
CA MET A 121 16.99 -9.55 13.17
C MET A 121 17.76 -8.24 13.00
N TRP A 122 17.27 -7.15 13.55
CA TRP A 122 18.01 -5.89 13.58
C TRP A 122 19.28 -5.98 14.44
N ALA A 123 19.23 -6.64 15.61
CA ALA A 123 20.40 -6.88 16.43
C ALA A 123 21.46 -7.71 15.69
N LYS A 124 21.04 -8.72 14.93
CA LYS A 124 21.94 -9.65 14.22
C LYS A 124 22.42 -9.08 12.87
N TYR A 125 21.55 -8.49 12.10
CA TYR A 125 21.79 -8.10 10.71
C TYR A 125 21.62 -6.60 10.44
N GLY A 126 21.48 -5.78 11.47
CA GLY A 126 21.17 -4.35 11.38
C GLY A 126 22.07 -3.59 10.42
N VAL A 127 23.37 -3.88 10.38
CA VAL A 127 24.31 -3.22 9.47
C VAL A 127 23.92 -3.44 7.99
N TYR A 128 23.55 -4.67 7.63
CA TYR A 128 23.15 -5.00 6.25
C TYR A 128 21.76 -4.50 5.92
N MET A 129 20.83 -4.61 6.88
CA MET A 129 19.45 -4.13 6.74
C MET A 129 19.40 -2.60 6.62
N SER A 130 20.19 -1.90 7.42
CA SER A 130 20.39 -0.45 7.37
C SER A 130 20.93 0.00 6.01
N LYS A 131 21.99 -0.64 5.54
CA LYS A 131 22.57 -0.37 4.21
C LYS A 131 21.53 -0.60 3.10
N ARG A 132 20.77 -1.69 3.17
CA ARG A 132 19.74 -2.00 2.18
C ARG A 132 18.55 -1.02 2.22
N ALA A 133 18.16 -0.59 3.41
CA ALA A 133 17.11 0.41 3.62
C ALA A 133 17.58 1.83 3.24
N MET A 134 18.89 2.06 3.14
CA MET A 134 19.52 3.39 3.09
C MET A 134 19.05 4.24 4.28
N PHE A 135 19.16 3.67 5.47
CA PHE A 135 18.65 4.26 6.69
C PHE A 135 19.61 4.02 7.86
N THR A 136 19.92 5.04 8.60
CA THR A 136 20.68 5.00 9.85
C THR A 136 19.82 5.50 10.99
N ASP A 137 20.18 5.14 12.21
CA ASP A 137 19.56 5.73 13.39
C ASP A 137 19.88 7.23 13.43
N PRO A 138 18.87 8.10 13.36
CA PRO A 138 19.08 9.55 13.30
C PRO A 138 19.69 10.15 14.56
N LYS A 139 19.73 9.43 15.68
CA LYS A 139 20.37 9.90 16.92
C LYS A 139 21.86 9.55 16.97
N THR A 140 22.22 8.38 16.45
CA THR A 140 23.60 7.87 16.54
C THR A 140 24.36 7.95 15.22
N ASN A 141 23.65 8.12 14.09
CA ASN A 141 24.16 7.98 12.72
C ASN A 141 24.75 6.59 12.42
N GLU A 142 24.42 5.58 13.23
CA GLU A 142 24.85 4.20 13.05
C GLU A 142 23.70 3.31 12.54
N ALA A 143 24.02 2.08 12.21
CA ALA A 143 23.02 1.07 11.89
C ALA A 143 22.18 0.74 13.14
N PRO A 144 20.84 0.81 13.08
CA PRO A 144 19.99 0.44 14.20
C PRO A 144 20.24 -1.02 14.64
N LYS A 145 20.12 -1.26 15.95
CA LYS A 145 20.12 -2.62 16.55
C LYS A 145 18.74 -3.12 16.91
N ILE A 146 17.73 -2.29 16.71
CA ILE A 146 16.31 -2.59 16.91
C ILE A 146 15.52 -2.01 15.75
N ASN A 147 14.29 -2.44 15.58
CA ASN A 147 13.37 -1.85 14.61
C ASN A 147 12.88 -0.49 15.13
N LEU A 148 13.41 0.60 14.62
CA LEU A 148 13.09 1.95 15.10
C LEU A 148 11.62 2.34 14.89
N PHE A 149 10.91 1.70 13.96
CA PHE A 149 9.47 1.91 13.80
C PHE A 149 8.61 1.24 14.89
N ASN A 150 9.25 0.54 15.83
CA ASN A 150 8.61 0.06 17.07
C ASN A 150 8.93 0.92 18.29
N VAL A 151 9.74 1.98 18.14
CA VAL A 151 10.05 2.94 19.21
C VAL A 151 9.16 4.16 19.07
N ALA A 152 8.32 4.40 20.07
CA ALA A 152 7.43 5.55 20.09
C ALA A 152 8.16 6.83 20.54
N GLY A 153 7.76 7.96 19.99
CA GLY A 153 7.92 9.29 20.58
C GLY A 153 9.22 10.04 20.27
N ASP A 154 10.35 9.47 20.59
CA ASP A 154 11.61 10.24 20.62
C ASP A 154 12.31 10.45 19.29
N TYR A 155 11.78 9.91 18.20
CA TYR A 155 12.36 10.01 16.87
C TYR A 155 11.59 10.97 15.94
N ASN A 156 10.67 11.77 16.46
CA ASN A 156 9.91 12.74 15.69
C ASN A 156 10.45 14.17 15.86
N PRO A 157 10.75 14.94 14.80
CA PRO A 157 11.24 14.43 13.52
C PRO A 157 12.68 13.95 13.69
N PRO A 158 13.19 12.89 13.17
CA PRO A 158 13.32 12.64 11.76
C PRO A 158 12.55 11.40 11.26
N LEU A 159 11.82 10.71 12.14
CA LEU A 159 10.90 9.68 11.67
C LEU A 159 9.48 10.26 11.52
N PRO A 160 8.87 10.23 10.33
CA PRO A 160 7.58 10.87 10.09
C PRO A 160 6.38 10.12 10.69
N ASN A 161 6.61 9.05 11.44
CA ASN A 161 5.56 8.22 12.06
C ASN A 161 4.76 8.91 13.18
N ARG A 162 5.17 10.11 13.61
CA ARG A 162 4.46 10.93 14.62
C ARG A 162 4.12 10.15 15.91
N GLY A 163 5.06 9.33 16.38
CA GLY A 163 4.89 8.49 17.57
C GLY A 163 4.06 7.22 17.35
N ASN A 164 3.56 6.95 16.14
CA ASN A 164 2.87 5.70 15.82
C ASN A 164 3.90 4.62 15.53
N THR A 165 3.69 3.44 16.08
CA THR A 165 4.58 2.29 15.86
C THR A 165 3.87 1.20 15.08
N VAL A 166 4.64 0.31 14.47
CA VAL A 166 4.10 -0.91 13.87
C VAL A 166 3.24 -1.65 14.89
N ASP A 167 3.76 -1.86 16.11
CA ASP A 167 3.03 -2.52 17.20
C ASP A 167 1.70 -1.84 17.55
N SER A 168 1.68 -0.50 17.58
CA SER A 168 0.45 0.24 17.87
C SER A 168 -0.63 0.03 16.82
N LEU A 169 -0.26 -0.06 15.53
CA LEU A 169 -1.20 -0.34 14.45
C LEU A 169 -1.71 -1.77 14.46
N LEU A 170 -0.84 -2.75 14.75
CA LEU A 170 -1.26 -4.15 14.85
C LEU A 170 -2.28 -4.35 15.97
N LYS A 171 -2.13 -3.63 17.09
CA LYS A 171 -3.12 -3.61 18.18
C LYS A 171 -4.47 -3.01 17.77
N LEU A 172 -4.50 -2.14 16.77
CA LEU A 172 -5.74 -1.62 16.17
C LEU A 172 -6.38 -2.58 15.17
N GLY A 173 -5.69 -3.64 14.76
CA GLY A 173 -6.18 -4.64 13.80
C GLY A 173 -5.58 -4.51 12.40
N ALA A 174 -4.52 -3.70 12.21
CA ALA A 174 -3.81 -3.67 10.94
C ALA A 174 -3.00 -4.95 10.71
N HIS A 175 -2.78 -5.30 9.45
CA HIS A 175 -1.93 -6.40 9.00
C HIS A 175 -0.71 -5.87 8.23
N LEU A 176 0.38 -6.63 8.26
CA LEU A 176 1.59 -6.31 7.48
C LEU A 176 1.77 -7.29 6.32
N ALA A 177 2.38 -6.81 5.24
CA ALA A 177 2.83 -7.65 4.15
C ALA A 177 4.30 -7.34 3.80
N ALA A 178 5.18 -8.33 3.93
CA ALA A 178 6.60 -8.25 3.63
C ALA A 178 6.91 -8.82 2.24
N CYS A 179 7.69 -8.10 1.44
CA CYS A 179 8.04 -8.48 0.07
C CYS A 179 9.12 -9.58 0.04
N SER A 180 8.79 -10.79 -0.42
CA SER A 180 9.74 -11.91 -0.54
C SER A 180 10.90 -11.59 -1.49
N THR A 181 10.64 -10.91 -2.61
CA THR A 181 11.71 -10.50 -3.53
C THR A 181 12.73 -9.58 -2.86
N ALA A 182 12.27 -8.60 -2.06
CA ALA A 182 13.16 -7.71 -1.33
C ALA A 182 13.88 -8.43 -0.18
N THR A 183 13.19 -9.35 0.51
CA THR A 183 13.76 -10.24 1.54
C THR A 183 14.92 -11.05 1.00
N ARG A 184 14.76 -11.65 -0.18
CA ARG A 184 15.84 -12.38 -0.84
C ARG A 184 17.03 -11.49 -1.15
N GLY A 185 16.79 -10.25 -1.61
CA GLY A 185 17.88 -9.29 -1.82
C GLY A 185 18.63 -8.91 -0.54
N ILE A 186 17.93 -8.78 0.60
CA ILE A 186 18.55 -8.59 1.93
C ILE A 186 19.39 -9.82 2.28
N ALA A 187 18.83 -11.02 2.16
CA ALA A 187 19.50 -12.27 2.51
C ALA A 187 20.74 -12.53 1.64
N THR A 188 20.68 -12.22 0.34
CA THR A 188 21.85 -12.33 -0.56
C THR A 188 22.97 -11.40 -0.12
N ALA A 189 22.68 -10.13 0.19
CA ALA A 189 23.70 -9.19 0.67
C ALA A 189 24.32 -9.60 2.00
N ILE A 190 23.54 -10.20 2.91
CA ILE A 190 24.04 -10.75 4.16
C ILE A 190 24.94 -11.97 3.88
N ALA A 191 24.50 -12.89 3.04
CA ALA A 191 25.25 -14.09 2.68
C ALA A 191 26.62 -13.77 2.06
N GLU A 192 26.66 -12.84 1.12
CA GLU A 192 27.88 -12.37 0.48
C GLU A 192 28.87 -11.76 1.48
N ALA A 193 28.38 -11.03 2.48
CA ALA A 193 29.22 -10.38 3.47
C ALA A 193 29.67 -11.31 4.60
N THR A 194 28.91 -12.39 4.89
CA THR A 194 29.16 -13.28 6.05
C THR A 194 29.67 -14.67 5.65
N GLY A 195 29.67 -15.00 4.35
CA GLY A 195 29.96 -16.34 3.85
C GLY A 195 28.84 -17.37 4.12
N GLY A 196 27.65 -16.90 4.52
CA GLY A 196 26.48 -17.74 4.77
C GLY A 196 25.77 -18.17 3.49
N LYS A 197 24.63 -18.88 3.66
CA LYS A 197 23.76 -19.27 2.54
C LYS A 197 22.50 -18.39 2.53
N ALA A 198 22.24 -17.75 1.39
CA ALA A 198 21.09 -16.85 1.25
C ALA A 198 19.75 -17.53 1.59
N ASP A 199 19.56 -18.81 1.20
CA ASP A 199 18.32 -19.54 1.49
C ASP A 199 18.09 -19.78 2.99
N ASP A 200 19.15 -20.00 3.76
CA ASP A 200 19.03 -20.19 5.21
C ASP A 200 18.71 -18.86 5.90
N ILE A 201 19.32 -17.76 5.42
CA ILE A 201 19.03 -16.42 5.91
C ILE A 201 17.59 -16.00 5.55
N VAL A 202 17.09 -16.36 4.36
CA VAL A 202 15.67 -16.13 4.01
C VAL A 202 14.75 -16.85 4.99
N LYS A 203 15.02 -18.13 5.30
CA LYS A 203 14.21 -18.89 6.26
C LYS A 203 14.23 -18.23 7.64
N GLU A 204 15.41 -17.78 8.09
CA GLU A 204 15.55 -17.09 9.37
C GLU A 204 14.76 -15.78 9.40
N LEU A 205 14.86 -14.94 8.35
CA LEU A 205 14.10 -13.69 8.24
C LEU A 205 12.59 -13.96 8.24
N VAL A 206 12.12 -14.95 7.48
CA VAL A 206 10.69 -15.32 7.44
C VAL A 206 10.19 -15.79 8.80
N ALA A 207 10.98 -16.61 9.50
CA ALA A 207 10.65 -17.09 10.86
C ALA A 207 10.64 -15.95 11.91
N ASN A 208 11.25 -14.81 11.59
CA ASN A 208 11.38 -13.65 12.45
C ASN A 208 10.64 -12.41 11.89
N LEU A 209 9.59 -12.61 11.11
CA LEU A 209 8.66 -11.53 10.81
C LEU A 209 8.12 -10.94 12.10
N TYR A 210 7.94 -9.61 12.11
CA TYR A 210 7.37 -8.94 13.26
C TYR A 210 5.91 -9.37 13.44
N ASN A 211 5.57 -9.96 14.58
CA ASN A 211 4.25 -10.51 14.88
C ASN A 211 3.68 -11.42 13.74
N PRO A 212 4.16 -12.66 13.63
CA PRO A 212 3.82 -13.55 12.50
C PRO A 212 2.33 -13.92 12.39
N GLY A 213 1.51 -13.69 13.43
CA GLY A 213 0.06 -13.92 13.38
C GLY A 213 -0.69 -12.96 12.47
N VAL A 214 -0.15 -11.77 12.23
CA VAL A 214 -0.76 -10.70 11.42
C VAL A 214 0.23 -10.13 10.38
N SER A 215 1.39 -10.74 10.22
CA SER A 215 2.38 -10.40 9.20
C SER A 215 2.50 -11.52 8.18
N HIS A 216 2.41 -11.16 6.92
CA HIS A 216 2.34 -12.09 5.79
C HIS A 216 3.53 -11.89 4.86
N MET A 217 4.19 -12.99 4.49
CA MET A 217 5.17 -12.96 3.42
C MET A 217 4.44 -13.06 2.08
N VAL A 218 4.57 -12.03 1.23
CA VAL A 218 3.96 -12.00 -0.10
C VAL A 218 5.02 -12.19 -1.20
N PRO A 219 4.71 -12.82 -2.34
CA PRO A 219 5.68 -13.11 -3.40
C PRO A 219 6.45 -11.88 -3.85
N ALA A 220 5.75 -10.78 -4.12
CA ALA A 220 6.30 -9.46 -4.37
C ALA A 220 5.33 -8.39 -3.86
N GLY A 221 5.85 -7.33 -3.22
CA GLY A 221 4.98 -6.28 -2.66
C GLY A 221 4.10 -5.61 -3.71
N ILE A 222 4.63 -5.36 -4.93
CA ILE A 222 3.82 -4.77 -6.01
C ILE A 222 2.67 -5.69 -6.45
N VAL A 223 2.86 -7.00 -6.44
CA VAL A 223 1.79 -7.96 -6.72
C VAL A 223 0.74 -7.91 -5.61
N ALA A 224 1.17 -7.84 -4.35
CA ALA A 224 0.23 -7.72 -3.22
C ALA A 224 -0.63 -6.44 -3.29
N VAL A 225 -0.07 -5.31 -3.76
CA VAL A 225 -0.84 -4.08 -4.01
C VAL A 225 -1.96 -4.32 -5.01
N THR A 226 -1.67 -4.94 -6.16
CA THR A 226 -2.70 -5.22 -7.18
C THR A 226 -3.73 -6.23 -6.67
N ARG A 227 -3.29 -7.28 -5.94
CA ARG A 227 -4.19 -8.28 -5.34
C ARG A 227 -5.13 -7.68 -4.29
N ALA A 228 -4.65 -6.71 -3.52
CA ALA A 228 -5.49 -5.97 -2.57
C ALA A 228 -6.55 -5.14 -3.32
N GLN A 229 -6.18 -4.42 -4.40
CA GLN A 229 -7.14 -3.67 -5.22
C GLN A 229 -8.23 -4.57 -5.82
N GLU A 230 -7.85 -5.73 -6.34
CA GLU A 230 -8.76 -6.73 -6.89
C GLU A 230 -9.76 -7.26 -5.83
N ARG A 231 -9.43 -7.12 -4.54
CA ARG A 231 -10.25 -7.47 -3.37
C ARG A 231 -10.95 -6.27 -2.73
N GLY A 232 -11.04 -5.15 -3.45
CA GLY A 232 -11.77 -3.96 -3.02
C GLY A 232 -11.03 -3.07 -2.02
N TYR A 233 -9.72 -3.22 -1.86
CA TYR A 233 -8.93 -2.28 -1.09
C TYR A 233 -8.62 -1.02 -1.90
N SER A 234 -8.80 0.15 -1.28
CA SER A 234 -8.26 1.41 -1.81
C SER A 234 -6.76 1.46 -1.59
N VAL A 235 -5.98 1.86 -2.59
CA VAL A 235 -4.52 1.97 -2.48
C VAL A 235 -4.14 3.40 -2.14
N ILE A 236 -3.31 3.56 -1.12
CA ILE A 236 -2.68 4.82 -0.74
C ILE A 236 -1.16 4.62 -0.84
N GLY A 237 -0.52 5.37 -1.75
CA GLY A 237 0.91 5.60 -1.72
C GLY A 237 1.17 6.67 -0.67
N ALA A 238 1.88 6.33 0.37
CA ALA A 238 2.22 7.26 1.44
C ALA A 238 3.57 7.90 1.16
#